data_41e6c22174181041bd08c1688d8907be
#
_entry.id   41e6c22174181041bd08c1688d8907be
#
_cell.length_a   1.000
_cell.length_b   1.000
_cell.length_c   1.000
_cell.angle_alpha   90.00
_cell.angle_beta   90.00
_cell.angle_gamma   90.00
#
_symmetry.space_group_name_H-M   'P 1'
#
loop_
_entity.id
_entity.type
_entity.pdbx_description
1 polymer ?
#
loop_
_entity_poly.entity_id
_entity_poly.type
_entity_poly.pdbx_seq_one_letter_code
_entity_poly.pdbx_strand_id
1 'polypeptide(L)'
;MHRFNLFRISSAMPLSDLIEIVPLDKPVRAEVTVPGSKSITNRALVLAALSEGEKILRGALWSEDTQEMVGALEKLGFQIKVEPDPEEYCNRTITIRGLGGKIPNAGTAEKPLELFVGNAGTVARFLSALVCLGQGAYRLSGVPRMHERPQAALFQALRELGYRIDSPNDRLPVVIHGTGPRAGKCQVSIEESSQFASALLMPSVIAGWQIEIVGENTEESPYVLMTREMYSYFYWSRKNSPHPEFGIKDRTYPIDPDSSSGSYFWAAGWIAGHSVPHEPNPVTVARWPIFGAGVQIDTKFSDYRILPEKVSRQTDLGDSIMTAIVIAPFAGHPVRFTDLGRLRLQECERVAALRTELVKCGARVAEEGDALTIWPSPLHGAEIETYNDHRLAMCFAILGLKIPGIKIRNPACVKKTFPNFFQKLAGSPPQGLGAEIWEIQGGRRSRKLSGEGLFAN
;
A
#
# COMPACT_ATOMS: atom_id res chain seq x y z
N MET A 1 -35.65 3.28 -14.68
CA MET A 1 -35.81 3.34 -13.20
C MET A 1 -35.47 1.98 -12.62
N HIS A 2 -34.20 1.71 -12.32
CA HIS A 2 -33.80 0.57 -11.53
C HIS A 2 -33.09 1.11 -10.29
N ARG A 3 -33.78 0.99 -9.16
CA ARG A 3 -33.26 1.34 -7.83
C ARG A 3 -32.12 0.35 -7.51
N PHE A 4 -30.91 0.84 -7.44
CA PHE A 4 -29.83 0.14 -6.76
C PHE A 4 -30.21 -0.01 -5.28
N ASN A 5 -30.45 -1.25 -4.88
CA ASN A 5 -30.48 -1.61 -3.46
C ASN A 5 -29.06 -1.44 -2.91
N LEU A 6 -28.80 -0.26 -2.38
CA LEU A 6 -27.73 -0.04 -1.42
C LEU A 6 -27.95 -1.04 -0.28
N PHE A 7 -27.07 -2.01 -0.13
CA PHE A 7 -26.96 -2.77 1.09
C PHE A 7 -26.94 -1.75 2.23
N ARG A 8 -27.96 -1.74 3.07
CA ARG A 8 -27.98 -0.99 4.32
C ARG A 8 -26.74 -1.46 5.08
N ILE A 9 -25.72 -0.62 5.12
CA ILE A 9 -24.70 -0.67 6.16
C ILE A 9 -25.52 -0.49 7.43
N SER A 10 -25.64 -1.57 8.20
CA SER A 10 -26.12 -1.53 9.57
C SER A 10 -25.41 -0.33 10.23
N SER A 11 -26.07 0.36 11.14
CA SER A 11 -25.49 1.45 11.94
C SER A 11 -24.43 0.90 12.91
N ALA A 12 -23.44 0.23 12.37
CA ALA A 12 -22.28 -0.20 13.12
C ALA A 12 -21.58 1.06 13.64
N MET A 13 -21.38 1.12 14.94
CA MET A 13 -20.62 2.20 15.54
C MET A 13 -19.20 2.19 14.94
N PRO A 14 -18.66 3.34 14.56
CA PRO A 14 -17.31 3.40 14.02
C PRO A 14 -16.29 2.84 15.02
N LEU A 15 -15.17 2.33 14.51
CA LEU A 15 -14.06 1.90 15.34
C LEU A 15 -13.65 3.05 16.27
N SER A 16 -13.54 2.76 17.57
CA SER A 16 -13.26 3.77 18.60
C SER A 16 -11.91 4.48 18.37
N ASP A 17 -11.83 5.76 18.76
CA ASP A 17 -10.63 6.58 18.60
C ASP A 17 -9.40 6.07 19.39
N LEU A 18 -9.61 5.28 20.44
CA LEU A 18 -8.56 4.68 21.24
C LEU A 18 -8.95 3.24 21.61
N ILE A 19 -8.10 2.31 21.23
CA ILE A 19 -8.27 0.88 21.53
C ILE A 19 -7.04 0.32 22.23
N GLU A 20 -7.22 -0.72 23.05
CA GLU A 20 -6.16 -1.49 23.66
C GLU A 20 -6.14 -2.90 23.10
N ILE A 21 -4.96 -3.37 22.71
CA ILE A 21 -4.72 -4.75 22.31
C ILE A 21 -4.27 -5.53 23.54
N VAL A 22 -4.95 -6.64 23.84
CA VAL A 22 -4.59 -7.50 24.96
C VAL A 22 -3.63 -8.59 24.49
N PRO A 23 -2.53 -8.85 25.21
CA PRO A 23 -1.61 -9.93 24.89
C PRO A 23 -2.32 -11.27 24.76
N LEU A 24 -1.81 -12.13 23.87
CA LEU A 24 -2.31 -13.49 23.73
C LEU A 24 -1.89 -14.35 24.92
N ASP A 25 -2.85 -15.01 25.56
CA ASP A 25 -2.60 -15.86 26.73
C ASP A 25 -1.89 -17.18 26.36
N LYS A 26 -2.02 -17.59 25.10
CA LYS A 26 -1.53 -18.89 24.58
C LYS A 26 -0.90 -18.72 23.21
N PRO A 27 0.06 -19.59 22.87
CA PRO A 27 0.56 -19.68 21.49
C PRO A 27 -0.61 -19.93 20.52
N VAL A 28 -0.62 -19.19 19.41
CA VAL A 28 -1.64 -19.32 18.38
C VAL A 28 -1.05 -19.98 17.13
N ARG A 29 -1.84 -20.87 16.49
CA ARG A 29 -1.57 -21.37 15.14
C ARG A 29 -2.67 -20.85 14.23
N ALA A 30 -2.29 -20.17 13.15
CA ALA A 30 -3.25 -19.56 12.23
C ALA A 30 -2.68 -19.50 10.81
N GLU A 31 -3.60 -19.57 9.82
CA GLU A 31 -3.34 -19.20 8.45
C GLU A 31 -4.31 -18.06 8.08
N VAL A 32 -3.80 -16.86 8.00
CA VAL A 32 -4.61 -15.65 7.85
C VAL A 32 -4.64 -15.19 6.39
N THR A 33 -5.83 -14.90 5.86
CA THR A 33 -5.95 -14.20 4.57
C THR A 33 -5.70 -12.71 4.79
N VAL A 34 -4.95 -12.09 3.87
CA VAL A 34 -4.75 -10.65 3.81
C VAL A 34 -5.30 -10.09 2.51
N PRO A 35 -5.68 -8.81 2.46
CA PRO A 35 -6.17 -8.19 1.23
C PRO A 35 -5.12 -8.23 0.12
N GLY A 36 -5.59 -8.08 -1.12
CA GLY A 36 -4.73 -7.93 -2.29
C GLY A 36 -3.80 -6.71 -2.18
N SER A 37 -2.66 -6.80 -2.86
CA SER A 37 -1.66 -5.73 -2.82
C SER A 37 -2.21 -4.42 -3.39
N LYS A 38 -2.15 -3.34 -2.58
CA LYS A 38 -2.48 -1.98 -3.02
C LYS A 38 -1.64 -1.55 -4.21
N SER A 39 -0.34 -1.83 -4.14
CA SER A 39 0.62 -1.44 -5.17
C SER A 39 0.36 -2.13 -6.49
N ILE A 40 -0.03 -3.41 -6.46
CA ILE A 40 -0.43 -4.17 -7.65
C ILE A 40 -1.81 -3.71 -8.12
N THR A 41 -2.80 -3.58 -7.24
CA THR A 41 -4.17 -3.17 -7.60
C THR A 41 -4.18 -1.84 -8.36
N ASN A 42 -3.53 -0.79 -7.85
CA ASN A 42 -3.53 0.52 -8.50
C ASN A 42 -2.82 0.49 -9.87
N ARG A 43 -1.75 -0.30 -10.02
CA ARG A 43 -1.10 -0.50 -11.33
C ARG A 43 -2.00 -1.26 -12.29
N ALA A 44 -2.59 -2.35 -11.83
CA ALA A 44 -3.48 -3.18 -12.64
C ALA A 44 -4.70 -2.39 -13.15
N LEU A 45 -5.28 -1.52 -12.32
CA LEU A 45 -6.38 -0.63 -12.73
C LEU A 45 -5.97 0.31 -13.87
N VAL A 46 -4.80 0.95 -13.77
CA VAL A 46 -4.29 1.85 -14.82
C VAL A 46 -3.94 1.07 -16.08
N LEU A 47 -3.23 -0.06 -15.95
CA LEU A 47 -2.85 -0.90 -17.10
C LEU A 47 -4.07 -1.51 -17.80
N ALA A 48 -5.10 -1.92 -17.02
CA ALA A 48 -6.36 -2.38 -17.56
C ALA A 48 -7.11 -1.29 -18.33
N ALA A 49 -7.15 -0.05 -17.79
CA ALA A 49 -7.74 1.10 -18.46
C ALA A 49 -7.03 1.46 -19.77
N LEU A 50 -5.71 1.34 -19.79
CA LEU A 50 -4.85 1.61 -20.94
C LEU A 50 -4.91 0.50 -22.01
N SER A 51 -5.18 -0.75 -21.63
CA SER A 51 -5.25 -1.88 -22.56
C SER A 51 -6.52 -1.83 -23.43
N GLU A 52 -6.63 -2.73 -24.42
CA GLU A 52 -7.85 -2.88 -25.20
C GLU A 52 -8.77 -3.95 -24.62
N GLY A 53 -10.09 -3.67 -24.67
CA GLY A 53 -11.14 -4.62 -24.32
C GLY A 53 -11.30 -4.81 -22.81
N GLU A 54 -12.06 -5.85 -22.45
CA GLU A 54 -12.38 -6.13 -21.05
C GLU A 54 -11.24 -6.82 -20.31
N LYS A 55 -10.95 -6.35 -19.08
CA LYS A 55 -10.01 -6.95 -18.15
C LYS A 55 -10.68 -7.18 -16.80
N ILE A 56 -10.39 -8.31 -16.19
CA ILE A 56 -10.95 -8.73 -14.90
C ILE A 56 -9.80 -8.83 -13.89
N LEU A 57 -9.84 -8.04 -12.83
CA LEU A 57 -8.87 -8.04 -11.74
C LEU A 57 -9.48 -8.82 -10.57
N ARG A 58 -8.94 -10.00 -10.23
CA ARG A 58 -9.42 -10.81 -9.09
C ARG A 58 -8.57 -10.58 -7.87
N GLY A 59 -9.22 -10.51 -6.70
CA GLY A 59 -8.55 -10.24 -5.43
C GLY A 59 -8.05 -8.81 -5.30
N ALA A 60 -8.59 -7.87 -6.09
CA ALA A 60 -8.21 -6.46 -6.03
C ALA A 60 -8.57 -5.85 -4.68
N LEU A 61 -7.61 -5.19 -4.02
CA LEU A 61 -7.85 -4.51 -2.76
C LEU A 61 -8.97 -3.47 -2.90
N TRP A 62 -9.91 -3.47 -1.93
CA TRP A 62 -10.95 -2.46 -1.81
C TRP A 62 -10.76 -1.65 -0.53
N SER A 63 -9.97 -0.61 -0.62
CA SER A 63 -9.60 0.30 0.46
C SER A 63 -9.73 1.74 -0.01
N GLU A 64 -9.58 2.71 0.90
CA GLU A 64 -9.68 4.13 0.56
C GLU A 64 -8.85 4.49 -0.68
N ASP A 65 -7.54 4.13 -0.71
CA ASP A 65 -6.65 4.45 -1.83
C ASP A 65 -7.09 3.84 -3.18
N THR A 66 -7.67 2.63 -3.18
CA THR A 66 -8.09 1.96 -4.43
C THR A 66 -9.46 2.40 -4.89
N GLN A 67 -10.34 2.77 -3.96
CA GLN A 67 -11.63 3.40 -4.26
C GLN A 67 -11.45 4.76 -4.93
N GLU A 68 -10.48 5.56 -4.46
CA GLU A 68 -10.11 6.84 -5.11
C GLU A 68 -9.62 6.62 -6.56
N MET A 69 -8.84 5.57 -6.82
CA MET A 69 -8.41 5.24 -8.19
C MET A 69 -9.60 4.84 -9.07
N VAL A 70 -10.48 3.97 -8.58
CA VAL A 70 -11.68 3.55 -9.33
C VAL A 70 -12.58 4.76 -9.62
N GLY A 71 -12.88 5.57 -8.61
CA GLY A 71 -13.71 6.78 -8.79
C GLY A 71 -13.11 7.80 -9.76
N ALA A 72 -11.78 7.94 -9.77
CA ALA A 72 -11.09 8.80 -10.74
C ALA A 72 -11.19 8.23 -12.18
N LEU A 73 -11.01 6.92 -12.36
CA LEU A 73 -11.16 6.27 -13.66
C LEU A 73 -12.62 6.33 -14.18
N GLU A 74 -13.62 6.20 -13.30
CA GLU A 74 -15.04 6.39 -13.67
C GLU A 74 -15.32 7.84 -14.12
N LYS A 75 -14.77 8.83 -13.41
CA LYS A 75 -14.86 10.24 -13.84
C LYS A 75 -14.18 10.50 -15.19
N LEU A 76 -13.08 9.80 -15.47
CA LEU A 76 -12.39 9.83 -16.77
C LEU A 76 -13.18 9.11 -17.86
N GLY A 77 -14.30 8.43 -17.55
CA GLY A 77 -15.24 7.82 -18.48
C GLY A 77 -15.02 6.34 -18.73
N PHE A 78 -14.21 5.66 -17.92
CA PHE A 78 -14.07 4.20 -18.01
C PHE A 78 -15.27 3.49 -17.39
N GLN A 79 -15.69 2.40 -18.05
CA GLN A 79 -16.74 1.53 -17.54
C GLN A 79 -16.11 0.52 -16.57
N ILE A 80 -16.53 0.58 -15.31
CA ILE A 80 -16.00 -0.28 -14.24
C ILE A 80 -17.17 -0.98 -13.54
N LYS A 81 -17.01 -2.29 -13.31
CA LYS A 81 -17.92 -3.09 -12.49
C LYS A 81 -17.15 -3.63 -11.30
N VAL A 82 -17.67 -3.46 -10.11
CA VAL A 82 -17.04 -3.90 -8.85
C VAL A 82 -17.96 -4.92 -8.18
N GLU A 83 -17.44 -6.11 -7.89
CA GLU A 83 -18.16 -7.22 -7.27
C GLU A 83 -17.42 -7.68 -6.01
N PRO A 84 -18.11 -8.09 -4.94
CA PRO A 84 -17.48 -8.69 -3.76
C PRO A 84 -16.61 -9.89 -4.11
N ASP A 85 -15.50 -10.04 -3.39
CA ASP A 85 -14.67 -11.23 -3.45
C ASP A 85 -15.20 -12.24 -2.42
N PRO A 86 -15.33 -13.55 -2.76
CA PRO A 86 -15.87 -14.54 -1.84
C PRO A 86 -14.89 -14.98 -0.74
N GLU A 87 -13.58 -14.77 -0.94
CA GLU A 87 -12.54 -15.29 -0.05
C GLU A 87 -12.03 -14.25 0.96
N GLU A 88 -12.01 -12.95 0.55
CA GLU A 88 -11.52 -11.88 1.41
C GLU A 88 -12.42 -10.65 1.34
N TYR A 89 -12.98 -10.27 2.48
CA TYR A 89 -13.96 -9.19 2.59
C TYR A 89 -13.45 -7.84 2.05
N CYS A 90 -12.16 -7.57 2.20
CA CYS A 90 -11.52 -6.34 1.71
C CYS A 90 -11.06 -6.44 0.26
N ASN A 91 -11.41 -7.52 -0.45
CA ASN A 91 -11.12 -7.67 -1.86
C ASN A 91 -12.36 -7.51 -2.73
N ARG A 92 -12.12 -7.27 -4.02
CA ARG A 92 -13.15 -7.23 -5.06
C ARG A 92 -12.67 -7.92 -6.32
N THR A 93 -13.61 -8.42 -7.10
CA THR A 93 -13.41 -8.65 -8.53
C THR A 93 -13.79 -7.38 -9.26
N ILE A 94 -12.83 -6.75 -9.93
CA ILE A 94 -13.04 -5.49 -10.66
C ILE A 94 -12.93 -5.78 -12.16
N THR A 95 -14.01 -5.53 -12.89
CA THR A 95 -14.01 -5.61 -14.36
C THR A 95 -13.93 -4.21 -14.92
N ILE A 96 -12.96 -3.95 -15.79
CA ILE A 96 -12.75 -2.66 -16.45
C ILE A 96 -12.68 -2.86 -17.97
N ARG A 97 -13.36 -1.99 -18.72
CA ARG A 97 -13.24 -1.93 -20.15
C ARG A 97 -12.15 -0.94 -20.54
N GLY A 98 -11.00 -1.45 -20.93
CA GLY A 98 -9.87 -0.67 -21.41
C GLY A 98 -10.11 -0.14 -22.84
N LEU A 99 -9.54 1.03 -23.12
CA LEU A 99 -9.84 1.82 -24.33
C LEU A 99 -8.59 2.10 -25.19
N GLY A 100 -7.51 1.31 -25.04
CA GLY A 100 -6.30 1.44 -25.86
C GLY A 100 -5.63 2.81 -25.76
N GLY A 101 -5.62 3.40 -24.54
CA GLY A 101 -5.04 4.71 -24.28
C GLY A 101 -5.95 5.92 -24.54
N LYS A 102 -7.19 5.71 -24.97
CA LYS A 102 -8.17 6.81 -25.08
C LYS A 102 -8.74 7.16 -23.71
N ILE A 103 -8.78 8.46 -23.38
CA ILE A 103 -9.43 8.98 -22.18
C ILE A 103 -10.71 9.70 -22.61
N PRO A 104 -11.90 9.17 -22.28
CA PRO A 104 -13.16 9.69 -22.80
C PRO A 104 -13.53 11.10 -22.34
N ASN A 105 -13.33 11.37 -21.05
CA ASN A 105 -13.79 12.62 -20.44
C ASN A 105 -12.61 13.54 -20.10
N ALA A 106 -12.81 14.83 -20.33
CA ALA A 106 -11.89 15.90 -19.98
C ALA A 106 -12.67 17.17 -19.62
N GLY A 107 -12.01 18.10 -18.90
CA GLY A 107 -12.50 19.46 -18.71
C GLY A 107 -11.89 20.42 -19.72
N THR A 108 -12.32 21.70 -19.63
CA THR A 108 -11.71 22.83 -20.38
C THR A 108 -10.65 23.53 -19.51
N ALA A 109 -9.90 24.46 -20.11
CA ALA A 109 -8.92 25.25 -19.35
C ALA A 109 -9.59 26.10 -18.24
N GLU A 110 -10.81 26.57 -18.48
CA GLU A 110 -11.61 27.39 -17.55
C GLU A 110 -12.31 26.50 -16.49
N LYS A 111 -12.63 25.26 -16.85
CA LYS A 111 -13.30 24.30 -15.97
C LYS A 111 -12.65 22.91 -16.11
N PRO A 112 -11.48 22.70 -15.50
CA PRO A 112 -10.81 21.40 -15.52
C PRO A 112 -11.67 20.30 -14.91
N LEU A 113 -11.49 19.05 -15.37
CA LEU A 113 -12.10 17.88 -14.74
C LEU A 113 -11.43 17.63 -13.38
N GLU A 114 -12.21 17.70 -12.31
CA GLU A 114 -11.72 17.54 -10.93
C GLU A 114 -11.51 16.08 -10.57
N LEU A 115 -10.27 15.72 -10.23
CA LEU A 115 -9.84 14.41 -9.77
C LEU A 115 -9.31 14.52 -8.35
N PHE A 116 -10.07 14.05 -7.37
CA PHE A 116 -9.63 14.00 -5.99
C PHE A 116 -8.84 12.69 -5.77
N VAL A 117 -7.68 12.79 -5.12
CA VAL A 117 -6.75 11.68 -4.94
C VAL A 117 -6.50 11.31 -3.46
N GLY A 118 -7.28 11.88 -2.53
CA GLY A 118 -7.13 11.63 -1.10
C GLY A 118 -5.72 11.87 -0.59
N ASN A 119 -5.17 10.90 0.15
CA ASN A 119 -3.76 10.83 0.52
C ASN A 119 -3.02 9.71 -0.24
N ALA A 120 -3.54 9.29 -1.39
CA ALA A 120 -3.04 8.16 -2.15
C ALA A 120 -1.94 8.58 -3.14
N GLY A 121 -0.67 8.38 -2.77
CA GLY A 121 0.47 8.74 -3.62
C GLY A 121 0.49 8.03 -4.98
N THR A 122 0.06 6.77 -5.04
CA THR A 122 -0.08 6.03 -6.30
C THR A 122 -1.14 6.63 -7.20
N VAL A 123 -2.29 7.01 -6.64
CA VAL A 123 -3.39 7.63 -7.40
C VAL A 123 -2.92 8.96 -8.00
N ALA A 124 -2.34 9.84 -7.16
CA ALA A 124 -1.85 11.14 -7.61
C ALA A 124 -0.85 11.02 -8.77
N ARG A 125 0.14 10.15 -8.62
CA ARG A 125 1.24 10.03 -9.58
C ARG A 125 0.83 9.31 -10.85
N PHE A 126 0.08 8.22 -10.74
CA PHE A 126 -0.36 7.45 -11.89
C PHE A 126 -1.37 8.21 -12.75
N LEU A 127 -2.31 8.91 -12.11
CA LEU A 127 -3.24 9.76 -12.85
C LEU A 127 -2.53 10.94 -13.52
N SER A 128 -1.50 11.53 -12.89
CA SER A 128 -0.75 12.63 -13.51
C SER A 128 -0.18 12.26 -14.88
N ALA A 129 0.35 11.04 -15.02
CA ALA A 129 0.85 10.57 -16.31
C ALA A 129 -0.29 10.09 -17.25
N LEU A 130 -1.31 9.43 -16.69
CA LEU A 130 -2.45 8.91 -17.47
C LEU A 130 -3.20 10.02 -18.21
N VAL A 131 -3.53 11.11 -17.51
CA VAL A 131 -4.35 12.19 -18.08
C VAL A 131 -3.65 13.00 -19.18
N CYS A 132 -2.33 12.86 -19.32
CA CYS A 132 -1.58 13.40 -20.46
C CYS A 132 -2.07 12.83 -21.80
N LEU A 133 -2.59 11.58 -21.80
CA LEU A 133 -3.16 10.94 -22.99
C LEU A 133 -4.56 11.45 -23.36
N GLY A 134 -5.21 12.19 -22.47
CA GLY A 134 -6.53 12.79 -22.73
C GLY A 134 -6.46 14.06 -23.58
N GLN A 135 -7.61 14.62 -23.92
CA GLN A 135 -7.74 15.84 -24.72
C GLN A 135 -8.47 16.93 -23.88
N GLY A 136 -7.73 17.69 -23.07
CA GLY A 136 -8.28 18.76 -22.25
C GLY A 136 -7.57 18.95 -20.91
N ALA A 137 -8.22 19.61 -19.95
CA ALA A 137 -7.64 19.98 -18.69
C ALA A 137 -8.17 19.13 -17.52
N TYR A 138 -7.26 18.72 -16.64
CA TYR A 138 -7.52 17.88 -15.47
C TYR A 138 -6.89 18.51 -14.24
N ARG A 139 -7.69 18.70 -13.19
CA ARG A 139 -7.18 19.23 -11.92
C ARG A 139 -7.10 18.10 -10.89
N LEU A 140 -5.88 17.82 -10.44
CA LEU A 140 -5.64 16.86 -9.36
C LEU A 140 -5.48 17.60 -8.04
N SER A 141 -6.21 17.16 -7.00
CA SER A 141 -6.09 17.69 -5.64
C SER A 141 -6.30 16.55 -4.62
N GLY A 142 -5.85 16.75 -3.40
CA GLY A 142 -5.98 15.77 -2.32
C GLY A 142 -6.14 16.45 -0.97
N VAL A 143 -5.95 15.68 0.10
CA VAL A 143 -5.90 16.22 1.47
C VAL A 143 -4.64 17.05 1.69
N PRO A 144 -4.56 17.93 2.74
CA PRO A 144 -3.41 18.80 2.98
C PRO A 144 -2.06 18.08 2.93
N ARG A 145 -1.95 16.92 3.57
CA ARG A 145 -0.70 16.12 3.54
C ARG A 145 -0.28 15.71 2.14
N MET A 146 -1.24 15.38 1.25
CA MET A 146 -0.90 15.05 -0.14
C MET A 146 -0.32 16.25 -0.92
N HIS A 147 -0.70 17.47 -0.55
CA HIS A 147 -0.14 18.70 -1.13
C HIS A 147 1.31 18.97 -0.69
N GLU A 148 1.77 18.34 0.40
CA GLU A 148 3.16 18.45 0.87
C GLU A 148 4.08 17.42 0.22
N ARG A 149 3.53 16.31 -0.27
CA ARG A 149 4.30 15.19 -0.82
C ARG A 149 4.95 15.55 -2.16
N PRO A 150 6.18 15.06 -2.43
CA PRO A 150 6.94 15.44 -3.62
C PRO A 150 6.27 14.97 -4.92
N GLN A 151 6.33 15.82 -5.95
CA GLN A 151 5.85 15.56 -7.31
C GLN A 151 6.80 16.14 -8.37
N ALA A 152 7.78 16.95 -7.97
CA ALA A 152 8.58 17.78 -8.89
C ALA A 152 9.24 16.97 -10.01
N ALA A 153 9.92 15.86 -9.69
CA ALA A 153 10.59 15.05 -10.71
C ALA A 153 9.62 14.46 -11.75
N LEU A 154 8.39 14.09 -11.34
CA LEU A 154 7.38 13.62 -12.29
C LEU A 154 6.86 14.76 -13.17
N PHE A 155 6.56 15.92 -12.58
CA PHE A 155 6.03 17.06 -13.35
C PHE A 155 7.08 17.61 -14.33
N GLN A 156 8.36 17.62 -13.93
CA GLN A 156 9.45 17.98 -14.83
C GLN A 156 9.54 17.02 -16.01
N ALA A 157 9.54 15.71 -15.77
CA ALA A 157 9.56 14.71 -16.83
C ALA A 157 8.36 14.84 -17.80
N LEU A 158 7.16 15.16 -17.29
CA LEU A 158 5.98 15.39 -18.14
C LEU A 158 6.12 16.67 -18.98
N ARG A 159 6.75 17.73 -18.44
CA ARG A 159 7.06 18.95 -19.22
C ARG A 159 8.11 18.67 -20.30
N GLU A 160 9.12 17.87 -20.03
CA GLU A 160 10.11 17.43 -21.03
C GLU A 160 9.45 16.64 -22.19
N LEU A 161 8.41 15.85 -21.89
CA LEU A 161 7.58 15.20 -22.90
C LEU A 161 6.64 16.17 -23.64
N GLY A 162 6.67 17.46 -23.29
CA GLY A 162 5.96 18.54 -23.96
C GLY A 162 4.52 18.78 -23.47
N TYR A 163 4.14 18.25 -22.31
CA TYR A 163 2.84 18.53 -21.71
C TYR A 163 2.91 19.79 -20.83
N ARG A 164 1.85 20.58 -20.87
CA ARG A 164 1.71 21.76 -19.99
C ARG A 164 1.22 21.31 -18.62
N ILE A 165 2.00 21.63 -17.58
CA ILE A 165 1.73 21.30 -16.18
C ILE A 165 1.74 22.59 -15.37
N ASP A 166 0.56 23.04 -14.92
CA ASP A 166 0.38 24.25 -14.14
C ASP A 166 0.34 23.91 -12.64
N SER A 167 1.47 24.08 -11.97
CA SER A 167 1.64 23.91 -10.53
C SER A 167 2.58 25.02 -10.02
N PRO A 168 2.19 25.83 -9.03
CA PRO A 168 3.02 26.93 -8.54
C PRO A 168 4.32 26.48 -7.82
N ASN A 169 4.33 25.28 -7.25
CA ASN A 169 5.40 24.77 -6.40
C ASN A 169 5.81 23.33 -6.72
N ASP A 170 5.43 22.83 -7.89
CA ASP A 170 5.64 21.45 -8.33
C ASP A 170 5.06 20.39 -7.38
N ARG A 171 3.93 20.72 -6.74
CA ARG A 171 3.13 19.86 -5.88
C ARG A 171 1.65 19.93 -6.26
N LEU A 172 0.80 19.17 -5.57
CA LEU A 172 -0.65 19.35 -5.66
C LEU A 172 -1.10 20.61 -4.89
N PRO A 173 -2.21 21.26 -5.30
CA PRO A 173 -2.99 20.93 -6.48
C PRO A 173 -2.28 21.31 -7.79
N VAL A 174 -2.59 20.60 -8.87
CA VAL A 174 -1.99 20.78 -10.19
C VAL A 174 -3.06 20.73 -11.27
N VAL A 175 -2.90 21.51 -12.34
CA VAL A 175 -3.68 21.36 -13.57
C VAL A 175 -2.78 20.81 -14.67
N ILE A 176 -3.21 19.70 -15.27
CA ILE A 176 -2.49 19.00 -16.34
C ILE A 176 -3.30 19.14 -17.62
N HIS A 177 -2.66 19.63 -18.66
CA HIS A 177 -3.26 19.80 -19.99
C HIS A 177 -2.87 18.62 -20.87
N GLY A 178 -3.79 17.63 -20.99
CA GLY A 178 -3.63 16.49 -21.88
C GLY A 178 -3.83 16.91 -23.34
N THR A 179 -2.96 16.42 -24.20
CA THR A 179 -2.98 16.65 -25.66
C THR A 179 -2.96 15.36 -26.46
N GLY A 180 -3.21 14.23 -25.81
CA GLY A 180 -3.12 12.91 -26.41
C GLY A 180 -1.70 12.33 -26.40
N PRO A 181 -1.54 11.11 -26.95
CA PRO A 181 -0.23 10.47 -27.10
C PRO A 181 0.73 11.36 -27.88
N ARG A 182 1.96 11.51 -27.35
CA ARG A 182 2.98 12.36 -27.95
C ARG A 182 4.35 11.74 -27.70
N ALA A 183 5.01 11.24 -28.75
CA ALA A 183 6.34 10.68 -28.63
C ALA A 183 7.34 11.72 -28.11
N GLY A 184 8.25 11.27 -27.23
CA GLY A 184 9.27 12.15 -26.63
C GLY A 184 10.24 11.41 -25.75
N LYS A 185 11.23 12.14 -25.22
CA LYS A 185 12.23 11.62 -24.26
C LYS A 185 12.14 12.46 -23.00
N CYS A 186 12.30 11.81 -21.84
CA CYS A 186 12.41 12.47 -20.55
C CYS A 186 13.34 11.72 -19.62
N GLN A 187 13.82 12.45 -18.61
CA GLN A 187 14.57 11.88 -17.49
C GLN A 187 13.74 12.00 -16.21
N VAL A 188 13.78 10.98 -15.35
CA VAL A 188 13.08 11.00 -14.07
C VAL A 188 13.93 10.45 -12.94
N SER A 189 14.11 11.24 -11.89
CA SER A 189 14.74 10.77 -10.64
C SER A 189 13.75 9.98 -9.80
N ILE A 190 14.24 8.87 -9.24
CA ILE A 190 13.47 8.04 -8.30
C ILE A 190 13.94 8.19 -6.84
N GLU A 191 14.78 9.15 -6.52
CA GLU A 191 15.31 9.35 -5.17
C GLU A 191 14.20 9.59 -4.14
N GLU A 192 13.26 10.48 -4.44
CA GLU A 192 12.11 10.74 -3.55
C GLU A 192 11.02 9.67 -3.68
N SER A 193 10.81 9.10 -4.89
CA SER A 193 9.77 8.10 -5.12
C SER A 193 9.96 7.32 -6.42
N SER A 194 10.05 5.98 -6.30
CA SER A 194 9.99 5.08 -7.47
C SER A 194 8.65 5.09 -8.21
N GLN A 195 7.59 5.65 -7.59
CA GLN A 195 6.28 5.80 -8.24
C GLN A 195 6.31 6.79 -9.41
N PHE A 196 7.29 7.71 -9.47
CA PHE A 196 7.45 8.62 -10.60
C PHE A 196 7.77 7.84 -11.88
N ALA A 197 8.77 6.96 -11.81
CA ALA A 197 9.11 6.08 -12.93
C ALA A 197 7.94 5.14 -13.27
N SER A 198 7.29 4.54 -12.26
CA SER A 198 6.13 3.67 -12.48
C SER A 198 4.99 4.40 -13.21
N ALA A 199 4.73 5.67 -12.86
CA ALA A 199 3.70 6.50 -13.49
C ALA A 199 3.95 6.70 -14.99
N LEU A 200 5.21 6.98 -15.35
CA LEU A 200 5.60 7.20 -16.75
C LEU A 200 5.67 5.90 -17.55
N LEU A 201 6.15 4.80 -16.95
CA LEU A 201 6.28 3.51 -17.63
C LEU A 201 4.96 2.91 -18.10
N MET A 202 3.88 3.06 -17.33
CA MET A 202 2.60 2.45 -17.68
C MET A 202 2.01 2.97 -19.01
N PRO A 203 1.95 4.28 -19.29
CA PRO A 203 1.46 4.78 -20.58
C PRO A 203 2.53 4.85 -21.67
N SER A 204 3.81 4.57 -21.37
CA SER A 204 4.95 4.88 -22.26
C SER A 204 4.85 4.30 -23.65
N VAL A 205 4.42 3.04 -23.81
CA VAL A 205 4.33 2.40 -25.15
C VAL A 205 3.24 3.04 -25.98
N ILE A 206 2.10 3.36 -25.38
CA ILE A 206 0.98 4.01 -26.08
C ILE A 206 1.38 5.43 -26.49
N ALA A 207 2.08 6.13 -25.60
CA ALA A 207 2.48 7.51 -25.81
C ALA A 207 3.75 7.68 -26.66
N GLY A 208 4.55 6.61 -26.83
CA GLY A 208 5.86 6.65 -27.49
C GLY A 208 6.92 7.34 -26.63
N TRP A 209 6.83 7.22 -25.28
CA TRP A 209 7.82 7.84 -24.38
C TRP A 209 9.05 6.97 -24.20
N GLN A 210 10.21 7.60 -24.31
CA GLN A 210 11.51 7.05 -23.93
C GLN A 210 11.91 7.64 -22.57
N ILE A 211 12.02 6.79 -21.56
CA ILE A 211 12.18 7.22 -20.17
C ILE A 211 13.55 6.78 -19.69
N GLU A 212 14.39 7.75 -19.32
CA GLU A 212 15.64 7.54 -18.61
C GLU A 212 15.39 7.67 -17.11
N ILE A 213 15.59 6.58 -16.38
CA ILE A 213 15.43 6.56 -14.93
C ILE A 213 16.78 6.81 -14.29
N VAL A 214 16.87 7.83 -13.42
CA VAL A 214 18.10 8.20 -12.72
C VAL A 214 17.94 8.17 -11.22
N GLY A 215 19.07 8.10 -10.49
CA GLY A 215 19.14 7.99 -9.03
C GLY A 215 19.87 6.71 -8.63
N GLU A 216 20.01 6.48 -7.33
CA GLU A 216 20.65 5.27 -6.82
C GLU A 216 19.79 4.01 -7.06
N ASN A 217 20.43 2.91 -7.53
CA ASN A 217 19.79 1.60 -7.77
C ASN A 217 18.55 1.66 -8.66
N THR A 218 18.63 2.42 -9.74
CA THR A 218 17.50 2.72 -10.64
C THR A 218 16.90 1.49 -11.30
N GLU A 219 17.73 0.60 -11.84
CA GLU A 219 17.26 -0.57 -12.59
C GLU A 219 16.74 -1.68 -11.70
N GLU A 220 17.26 -1.79 -10.49
CA GLU A 220 16.87 -2.81 -9.49
C GLU A 220 15.80 -2.33 -8.49
N SER A 221 15.24 -1.13 -8.67
CA SER A 221 14.17 -0.67 -7.78
C SER A 221 12.97 -1.62 -7.84
N PRO A 222 12.59 -2.27 -6.73
CA PRO A 222 11.56 -3.31 -6.72
C PRO A 222 10.22 -2.86 -7.32
N TYR A 223 9.84 -1.61 -7.10
CA TYR A 223 8.58 -1.08 -7.63
C TYR A 223 8.65 -0.68 -9.11
N VAL A 224 9.84 -0.41 -9.64
CA VAL A 224 10.07 -0.22 -11.07
C VAL A 224 9.98 -1.58 -11.77
N LEU A 225 10.66 -2.60 -11.22
CA LEU A 225 10.59 -3.98 -11.72
C LEU A 225 9.16 -4.51 -11.69
N MET A 226 8.43 -4.33 -10.57
CA MET A 226 7.00 -4.66 -10.47
C MET A 226 6.19 -4.05 -11.62
N THR A 227 6.43 -2.78 -11.96
CA THR A 227 5.70 -2.11 -13.04
C THR A 227 6.06 -2.69 -14.41
N ARG A 228 7.34 -2.98 -14.67
CA ARG A 228 7.79 -3.60 -15.92
C ARG A 228 7.21 -5.00 -16.13
N GLU A 229 7.19 -5.82 -15.09
CA GLU A 229 6.62 -7.17 -15.16
C GLU A 229 5.10 -7.14 -15.40
N MET A 230 4.38 -6.33 -14.62
CA MET A 230 2.94 -6.15 -14.82
C MET A 230 2.62 -5.61 -16.21
N TYR A 231 3.40 -4.63 -16.68
CA TYR A 231 3.28 -4.08 -18.01
C TYR A 231 3.43 -5.17 -19.08
N SER A 232 4.44 -6.03 -18.96
CA SER A 232 4.66 -7.15 -19.89
C SER A 232 3.45 -8.08 -19.94
N TYR A 233 2.83 -8.37 -18.80
CA TYR A 233 1.62 -9.18 -18.74
C TYR A 233 0.42 -8.55 -19.51
N PHE A 234 0.23 -7.25 -19.41
CA PHE A 234 -0.91 -6.55 -20.02
C PHE A 234 -0.74 -6.31 -21.54
N TYR A 235 0.48 -6.15 -22.05
CA TYR A 235 0.73 -5.72 -23.43
C TYR A 235 1.44 -6.75 -24.33
N TRP A 236 2.13 -7.76 -23.77
CA TRP A 236 2.82 -8.72 -24.63
C TRP A 236 1.92 -9.90 -24.99
N SER A 237 1.81 -10.16 -26.29
CA SER A 237 1.11 -11.34 -26.79
C SER A 237 1.93 -12.60 -26.50
N ARG A 238 1.24 -13.76 -26.39
CA ARG A 238 1.84 -15.10 -26.16
C ARG A 238 3.04 -15.43 -27.06
N LYS A 239 3.08 -14.86 -28.28
CA LYS A 239 4.16 -15.13 -29.25
C LYS A 239 5.50 -14.45 -28.89
N ASN A 240 5.47 -13.36 -28.11
CA ASN A 240 6.63 -12.53 -27.80
C ASN A 240 6.92 -12.47 -26.29
N SER A 241 6.20 -13.24 -25.46
CA SER A 241 6.44 -13.29 -24.01
C SER A 241 7.66 -14.17 -23.71
N PRO A 242 8.60 -13.75 -22.85
CA PRO A 242 9.60 -14.64 -22.31
C PRO A 242 9.01 -15.78 -21.47
N HIS A 243 7.73 -15.68 -21.10
CA HIS A 243 6.95 -16.66 -20.35
C HIS A 243 5.65 -17.00 -21.11
N PRO A 244 5.72 -17.79 -22.20
CA PRO A 244 4.55 -18.11 -23.03
C PRO A 244 3.44 -18.88 -22.30
N GLU A 245 3.75 -19.51 -21.18
CA GLU A 245 2.78 -20.16 -20.28
C GLU A 245 1.82 -19.19 -19.59
N PHE A 246 2.24 -17.93 -19.37
CA PHE A 246 1.41 -16.86 -18.79
C PHE A 246 0.75 -15.95 -19.85
N GLY A 247 0.88 -16.29 -21.12
CA GLY A 247 0.39 -15.45 -22.23
C GLY A 247 -1.13 -15.37 -22.32
N ILE A 248 -1.61 -14.15 -22.39
CA ILE A 248 -2.96 -13.58 -22.47
C ILE A 248 -3.94 -14.43 -23.33
N LYS A 249 -4.44 -15.55 -22.82
CA LYS A 249 -5.74 -16.09 -23.19
C LYS A 249 -6.82 -15.62 -22.22
N ASP A 250 -6.43 -15.28 -20.99
CA ASP A 250 -7.36 -14.90 -19.96
C ASP A 250 -7.40 -13.38 -19.80
N ARG A 251 -8.59 -12.82 -19.93
CA ARG A 251 -8.90 -11.42 -19.61
C ARG A 251 -8.70 -11.12 -18.11
N THR A 252 -8.25 -12.11 -17.34
CA THR A 252 -8.19 -12.08 -15.88
C THR A 252 -6.76 -11.94 -15.38
N TYR A 253 -6.53 -10.95 -14.52
CA TYR A 253 -5.29 -10.74 -13.79
C TYR A 253 -5.50 -11.00 -12.29
N PRO A 254 -4.83 -11.99 -11.69
CA PRO A 254 -4.89 -12.22 -10.26
C PRO A 254 -4.04 -11.19 -9.52
N ILE A 255 -4.59 -10.60 -8.48
CA ILE A 255 -3.86 -9.72 -7.57
C ILE A 255 -3.31 -10.55 -6.42
N ASP A 256 -2.00 -10.54 -6.23
CA ASP A 256 -1.36 -11.22 -5.11
C ASP A 256 -1.75 -10.59 -3.77
N PRO A 257 -1.74 -11.38 -2.67
CA PRO A 257 -1.85 -10.86 -1.32
C PRO A 257 -0.82 -9.75 -1.06
N ASP A 258 -1.19 -8.72 -0.31
CA ASP A 258 -0.27 -7.63 0.04
C ASP A 258 0.80 -8.10 1.00
N SER A 259 2.04 -8.23 0.52
CA SER A 259 3.15 -8.76 1.30
C SER A 259 3.57 -7.83 2.44
N SER A 260 3.40 -6.52 2.29
CA SER A 260 3.59 -5.59 3.40
C SER A 260 2.56 -5.85 4.51
N SER A 261 1.29 -6.07 4.15
CA SER A 261 0.22 -6.40 5.11
C SER A 261 0.40 -7.78 5.73
N GLY A 262 0.91 -8.74 4.96
CA GLY A 262 1.22 -10.08 5.47
C GLY A 262 2.33 -10.08 6.53
N SER A 263 3.27 -9.13 6.45
CA SER A 263 4.38 -9.03 7.41
C SER A 263 3.92 -8.91 8.87
N TYR A 264 2.75 -8.30 9.11
CA TYR A 264 2.20 -8.19 10.47
C TYR A 264 1.88 -9.56 11.07
N PHE A 265 1.33 -10.48 10.29
CA PHE A 265 0.97 -11.82 10.75
C PHE A 265 2.19 -12.72 10.88
N TRP A 266 3.16 -12.62 9.97
CA TRP A 266 4.45 -13.27 10.13
C TRP A 266 5.15 -12.81 11.43
N ALA A 267 5.15 -11.50 11.70
CA ALA A 267 5.70 -10.93 12.93
C ALA A 267 4.93 -11.38 14.18
N ALA A 268 3.59 -11.47 14.12
CA ALA A 268 2.78 -11.97 15.22
C ALA A 268 3.18 -13.39 15.63
N GLY A 269 3.42 -14.28 14.65
CA GLY A 269 3.91 -15.62 14.91
C GLY A 269 5.27 -15.65 15.59
N TRP A 270 6.17 -14.69 15.28
CA TRP A 270 7.48 -14.62 15.91
C TRP A 270 7.40 -14.19 17.37
N ILE A 271 6.64 -13.12 17.69
CA ILE A 271 6.68 -12.53 19.02
C ILE A 271 5.68 -13.15 19.99
N ALA A 272 4.55 -13.67 19.50
CA ALA A 272 3.47 -14.22 20.32
C ALA A 272 3.35 -15.75 20.21
N GLY A 273 3.91 -16.36 19.19
CA GLY A 273 3.78 -17.80 18.87
C GLY A 273 4.94 -18.59 19.42
N HIS A 274 5.50 -18.57 20.55
CA HIS A 274 6.58 -19.41 21.09
C HIS A 274 7.36 -20.15 19.98
N SER A 275 7.99 -19.39 19.07
CA SER A 275 8.77 -19.97 17.99
C SER A 275 10.01 -20.64 18.59
N VAL A 276 10.03 -21.96 18.53
CA VAL A 276 11.24 -22.72 18.79
C VAL A 276 12.18 -22.49 17.60
N PRO A 277 13.45 -22.16 17.81
CA PRO A 277 14.41 -22.09 16.72
C PRO A 277 14.33 -23.37 15.89
N HIS A 278 14.16 -23.26 14.57
CA HIS A 278 14.01 -24.34 13.59
C HIS A 278 12.57 -24.88 13.36
N GLU A 279 11.55 -24.52 14.14
CA GLU A 279 10.16 -24.81 13.77
C GLU A 279 9.59 -23.78 12.77
N PRO A 280 8.64 -24.20 11.91
CA PRO A 280 7.90 -23.26 11.04
C PRO A 280 7.19 -22.20 11.87
N ASN A 281 7.03 -20.98 11.30
CA ASN A 281 6.25 -19.92 11.94
C ASN A 281 4.82 -20.43 12.19
N PRO A 282 4.30 -20.37 13.43
CA PRO A 282 2.96 -20.86 13.73
C PRO A 282 1.84 -20.00 13.13
N VAL A 283 2.13 -18.79 12.71
CA VAL A 283 1.19 -17.92 11.98
C VAL A 283 1.71 -17.70 10.56
N THR A 284 0.91 -18.06 9.58
CA THR A 284 1.22 -17.95 8.15
C THR A 284 0.18 -17.10 7.44
N VAL A 285 0.49 -16.69 6.22
CA VAL A 285 -0.42 -15.95 5.34
C VAL A 285 -0.81 -16.85 4.18
N ALA A 286 -2.12 -16.99 3.96
CA ALA A 286 -2.66 -17.78 2.87
C ALA A 286 -2.23 -17.24 1.51
N ARG A 287 -1.92 -18.14 0.58
CA ARG A 287 -1.47 -17.79 -0.79
C ARG A 287 -0.25 -16.86 -0.80
N TRP A 288 0.62 -16.94 0.21
CA TRP A 288 1.84 -16.16 0.24
C TRP A 288 2.67 -16.44 -1.02
N PRO A 289 3.09 -15.40 -1.76
CA PRO A 289 3.87 -15.60 -2.96
C PRO A 289 5.20 -16.30 -2.66
N ILE A 290 5.53 -17.33 -3.45
CA ILE A 290 6.80 -18.05 -3.31
C ILE A 290 7.93 -17.12 -3.80
N PHE A 291 9.06 -17.12 -3.11
CA PHE A 291 10.24 -16.35 -3.49
C PHE A 291 10.62 -16.59 -4.96
N GLY A 292 10.80 -15.52 -5.72
CA GLY A 292 11.12 -15.54 -7.15
C GLY A 292 9.92 -15.55 -8.10
N ALA A 293 8.71 -15.81 -7.62
CA ALA A 293 7.49 -15.72 -8.44
C ALA A 293 6.68 -14.45 -8.16
N GLY A 294 6.98 -13.74 -7.08
CA GLY A 294 6.24 -12.54 -6.67
C GLY A 294 6.99 -11.25 -7.00
N VAL A 295 6.25 -10.25 -7.47
CA VAL A 295 6.79 -8.91 -7.80
C VAL A 295 6.96 -7.99 -6.57
N GLN A 296 6.64 -8.48 -5.37
CA GLN A 296 6.69 -7.70 -4.13
C GLN A 296 7.96 -8.04 -3.34
N ILE A 297 8.84 -7.06 -3.08
CA ILE A 297 10.06 -7.25 -2.28
C ILE A 297 9.74 -7.74 -0.85
N ASP A 298 8.62 -7.31 -0.29
CA ASP A 298 8.19 -7.65 1.07
C ASP A 298 7.86 -9.14 1.26
N THR A 299 7.82 -9.94 0.19
CA THR A 299 7.72 -11.42 0.29
C THR A 299 8.87 -12.03 1.06
N LYS A 300 10.06 -11.41 1.02
CA LYS A 300 11.23 -11.84 1.79
C LYS A 300 11.03 -11.80 3.30
N PHE A 301 10.00 -11.09 3.81
CA PHE A 301 9.74 -10.99 5.24
C PHE A 301 9.52 -12.37 5.89
N SER A 302 8.88 -13.30 5.18
CA SER A 302 8.65 -14.66 5.68
C SER A 302 9.93 -15.48 5.89
N ASP A 303 11.02 -15.10 5.22
CA ASP A 303 12.30 -15.81 5.28
C ASP A 303 13.09 -15.46 6.55
N TYR A 304 12.77 -14.32 7.18
CA TYR A 304 13.39 -13.91 8.41
C TYR A 304 12.82 -14.68 9.60
N ARG A 305 13.50 -15.70 10.04
CA ARG A 305 13.24 -16.38 11.33
C ARG A 305 13.89 -15.64 12.48
N ILE A 306 15.01 -15.00 12.23
CA ILE A 306 15.75 -14.10 13.12
C ILE A 306 16.09 -12.89 12.26
N LEU A 307 15.89 -11.69 12.78
CA LEU A 307 16.33 -10.47 12.10
C LEU A 307 17.86 -10.48 11.97
N PRO A 308 18.43 -10.21 10.80
CA PRO A 308 19.87 -10.05 10.66
C PRO A 308 20.34 -8.75 11.33
N GLU A 309 21.66 -8.62 11.58
CA GLU A 309 22.24 -7.42 12.20
C GLU A 309 22.02 -6.14 11.38
N LYS A 310 21.81 -6.28 10.07
CA LYS A 310 21.52 -5.16 9.16
C LYS A 310 20.40 -5.54 8.21
N VAL A 311 19.46 -4.60 8.03
CA VAL A 311 18.32 -4.71 7.08
C VAL A 311 18.21 -3.41 6.29
N SER A 312 18.24 -3.50 4.97
CA SER A 312 18.07 -2.36 4.06
C SER A 312 16.63 -2.27 3.57
N ARG A 313 16.06 -1.07 3.59
CA ARG A 313 14.75 -0.84 2.97
C ARG A 313 14.79 -0.98 1.43
N GLN A 314 15.93 -0.81 0.84
CA GLN A 314 16.11 -0.78 -0.61
C GLN A 314 16.28 -2.16 -1.21
N THR A 315 17.04 -3.04 -0.53
CA THR A 315 17.45 -4.34 -1.07
C THR A 315 16.78 -5.53 -0.39
N ASP A 316 16.32 -5.37 0.86
CA ASP A 316 15.84 -6.49 1.65
C ASP A 316 14.33 -6.45 1.87
N LEU A 317 13.80 -5.34 2.39
CA LEU A 317 12.39 -5.15 2.68
C LEU A 317 11.92 -3.80 2.15
N GLY A 318 10.72 -3.74 1.62
CA GLY A 318 10.06 -2.50 1.25
C GLY A 318 9.44 -1.79 2.46
N ASP A 319 8.13 -1.66 2.45
CA ASP A 319 7.41 -1.03 3.57
C ASP A 319 7.26 -1.95 4.79
N SER A 320 7.42 -3.27 4.64
CA SER A 320 7.43 -4.21 5.76
C SER A 320 8.63 -4.03 6.70
N ILE A 321 9.64 -3.24 6.30
CA ILE A 321 10.74 -2.87 7.19
C ILE A 321 10.23 -2.19 8.47
N MET A 322 9.09 -1.49 8.42
CA MET A 322 8.48 -0.89 9.61
C MET A 322 8.04 -1.96 10.62
N THR A 323 7.51 -3.08 10.14
CA THR A 323 7.19 -4.24 10.98
C THR A 323 8.45 -4.80 11.63
N ALA A 324 9.52 -4.98 10.85
CA ALA A 324 10.80 -5.46 11.35
C ALA A 324 11.41 -4.52 12.42
N ILE A 325 11.32 -3.20 12.21
CA ILE A 325 11.76 -2.18 13.16
C ILE A 325 11.02 -2.32 14.50
N VAL A 326 9.69 -2.48 14.48
CA VAL A 326 8.88 -2.53 15.72
C VAL A 326 9.11 -3.82 16.50
N ILE A 327 9.44 -4.94 15.85
CA ILE A 327 9.73 -6.20 16.55
C ILE A 327 11.22 -6.38 16.89
N ALA A 328 12.11 -5.51 16.40
CA ALA A 328 13.55 -5.60 16.65
C ALA A 328 13.97 -5.61 18.14
N PRO A 329 13.25 -4.97 19.09
CA PRO A 329 13.55 -5.10 20.51
C PRO A 329 13.52 -6.54 21.06
N PHE A 330 12.87 -7.48 20.35
CA PHE A 330 12.86 -8.90 20.72
C PHE A 330 13.99 -9.71 20.07
N ALA A 331 14.82 -9.10 19.22
CA ALA A 331 16.00 -9.76 18.68
C ALA A 331 17.05 -10.04 19.76
N GLY A 332 17.89 -11.04 19.57
CA GLY A 332 18.97 -11.39 20.50
C GLY A 332 20.21 -10.46 20.38
N HIS A 333 20.20 -9.53 19.45
CA HIS A 333 21.31 -8.62 19.12
C HIS A 333 20.77 -7.28 18.60
N PRO A 334 21.61 -6.23 18.54
CA PRO A 334 21.23 -4.97 17.90
C PRO A 334 20.97 -5.17 16.40
N VAL A 335 19.94 -4.49 15.88
CA VAL A 335 19.61 -4.51 14.46
C VAL A 335 19.71 -3.09 13.91
N ARG A 336 20.46 -2.91 12.82
CA ARG A 336 20.60 -1.64 12.09
C ARG A 336 19.75 -1.67 10.82
N PHE A 337 18.79 -0.76 10.74
CA PHE A 337 17.94 -0.53 9.58
C PHE A 337 18.47 0.65 8.79
N THR A 338 18.66 0.48 7.46
CA THR A 338 19.24 1.48 6.56
C THR A 338 18.30 1.87 5.43
N ASP A 339 18.66 2.90 4.69
CA ASP A 339 17.94 3.39 3.49
C ASP A 339 16.51 3.85 3.79
N LEU A 340 16.33 4.44 4.98
CA LEU A 340 15.02 4.85 5.48
C LEU A 340 14.55 6.22 4.97
N GLY A 341 15.37 6.95 4.21
CA GLY A 341 15.09 8.34 3.79
C GLY A 341 13.72 8.52 3.14
N ARG A 342 13.30 7.60 2.27
CA ARG A 342 11.98 7.67 1.63
C ARG A 342 10.80 7.52 2.62
N LEU A 343 10.99 6.87 3.77
CA LEU A 343 9.95 6.75 4.79
C LEU A 343 9.58 8.12 5.40
N ARG A 344 10.51 9.07 5.38
CA ARG A 344 10.29 10.44 5.90
C ARG A 344 9.29 11.25 5.06
N LEU A 345 9.16 10.91 3.77
CA LEU A 345 8.39 11.64 2.75
C LEU A 345 7.01 11.01 2.46
N GLN A 346 6.61 9.99 3.23
CA GLN A 346 5.37 9.26 3.00
C GLN A 346 4.17 9.85 3.80
N GLU A 347 3.31 9.01 4.34
CA GLU A 347 2.08 9.41 5.04
C GLU A 347 2.35 10.34 6.22
N CYS A 348 3.45 10.09 6.93
CA CYS A 348 4.02 10.96 7.96
C CYS A 348 5.56 10.89 7.87
N GLU A 349 6.26 11.56 8.76
CA GLU A 349 7.71 11.35 8.97
C GLU A 349 7.90 10.06 9.78
N ARG A 350 7.89 8.91 9.06
CA ARG A 350 7.82 7.58 9.66
C ARG A 350 9.01 7.21 10.53
N VAL A 351 10.22 7.72 10.20
CA VAL A 351 11.44 7.38 10.95
C VAL A 351 11.38 7.97 12.33
N ALA A 352 11.08 9.26 12.46
CA ALA A 352 10.90 9.92 13.74
C ALA A 352 9.71 9.35 14.53
N ALA A 353 8.61 9.03 13.85
CA ALA A 353 7.44 8.42 14.47
C ALA A 353 7.77 7.04 15.07
N LEU A 354 8.41 6.15 14.30
CA LEU A 354 8.86 4.84 14.79
C LEU A 354 9.79 4.95 16.00
N ARG A 355 10.80 5.83 15.92
CA ARG A 355 11.71 6.09 17.04
C ARG A 355 10.94 6.58 18.27
N THR A 356 10.09 7.58 18.09
CA THR A 356 9.34 8.20 19.20
C THR A 356 8.45 7.17 19.90
N GLU A 357 7.68 6.40 19.13
CA GLU A 357 6.72 5.45 19.69
C GLU A 357 7.43 4.24 20.32
N LEU A 358 8.54 3.77 19.75
CA LEU A 358 9.36 2.71 20.35
C LEU A 358 10.01 3.16 21.66
N VAL A 359 10.53 4.39 21.71
CA VAL A 359 11.11 4.95 22.96
C VAL A 359 10.05 5.09 24.05
N LYS A 360 8.81 5.50 23.71
CA LYS A 360 7.69 5.50 24.66
C LYS A 360 7.42 4.11 25.25
N CYS A 361 7.68 3.05 24.48
CA CYS A 361 7.53 1.66 24.93
C CYS A 361 8.76 1.14 25.70
N GLY A 362 9.79 1.96 25.90
CA GLY A 362 11.01 1.57 26.62
C GLY A 362 12.13 1.01 25.74
N ALA A 363 11.99 1.04 24.41
CA ALA A 363 13.03 0.57 23.51
C ALA A 363 14.24 1.52 23.49
N ARG A 364 15.45 0.94 23.42
CA ARG A 364 16.67 1.68 23.12
C ARG A 364 16.81 1.82 21.61
N VAL A 365 16.74 3.06 21.10
CA VAL A 365 16.81 3.41 19.69
C VAL A 365 17.80 4.53 19.46
N ALA A 366 18.67 4.41 18.47
CA ALA A 366 19.49 5.50 17.95
C ALA A 366 19.14 5.78 16.49
N GLU A 367 19.05 7.06 16.14
CA GLU A 367 18.84 7.55 14.77
C GLU A 367 20.12 8.21 14.28
N GLU A 368 20.63 7.81 13.11
CA GLU A 368 21.82 8.34 12.49
C GLU A 368 21.56 8.54 10.98
N GLY A 369 21.28 9.78 10.57
CA GLY A 369 20.89 10.08 9.19
C GLY A 369 19.63 9.30 8.80
N ASP A 370 19.71 8.48 7.75
CA ASP A 370 18.63 7.64 7.25
C ASP A 370 18.68 6.19 7.77
N ALA A 371 19.23 6.02 8.98
CA ALA A 371 19.29 4.73 9.64
C ALA A 371 18.74 4.78 11.07
N LEU A 372 18.15 3.64 11.51
CA LEU A 372 17.79 3.38 12.90
C LEU A 372 18.56 2.16 13.40
N THR A 373 19.17 2.25 14.58
CA THR A 373 19.71 1.10 15.29
C THR A 373 18.87 0.84 16.53
N ILE A 374 18.42 -0.41 16.69
CA ILE A 374 17.52 -0.82 17.76
C ILE A 374 18.18 -1.96 18.53
N TRP A 375 18.27 -1.80 19.85
CA TRP A 375 18.83 -2.79 20.75
C TRP A 375 17.74 -3.64 21.40
N PRO A 376 18.03 -4.91 21.73
CA PRO A 376 17.19 -5.69 22.61
C PRO A 376 16.80 -4.88 23.84
N SER A 377 15.52 -4.84 24.17
CA SER A 377 15.02 -3.98 25.23
C SER A 377 13.81 -4.59 25.93
N PRO A 378 13.70 -4.50 27.28
CA PRO A 378 12.47 -4.81 27.97
C PRO A 378 11.43 -3.73 27.65
N LEU A 379 10.32 -4.13 27.04
CA LEU A 379 9.28 -3.20 26.65
C LEU A 379 8.14 -3.15 27.68
N HIS A 380 7.41 -2.03 27.68
CA HIS A 380 6.20 -1.82 28.47
C HIS A 380 5.10 -1.16 27.61
N GLY A 381 3.86 -1.16 28.14
CA GLY A 381 2.72 -0.53 27.47
C GLY A 381 2.83 0.97 27.35
N ALA A 382 2.28 1.50 26.27
CA ALA A 382 2.18 2.93 26.01
C ALA A 382 0.96 3.24 25.12
N GLU A 383 0.55 4.51 25.13
CA GLU A 383 -0.41 5.02 24.16
C GLU A 383 0.34 5.47 22.90
N ILE A 384 0.07 4.79 21.81
CA ILE A 384 0.74 4.96 20.52
C ILE A 384 -0.03 5.97 19.68
N GLU A 385 0.65 7.04 19.30
CA GLU A 385 0.17 7.97 18.28
C GLU A 385 0.43 7.38 16.88
N THR A 386 -0.62 7.29 16.05
CA THR A 386 -0.49 6.72 14.71
C THR A 386 -0.10 7.73 13.64
N TYR A 387 -0.14 9.02 13.95
CA TYR A 387 0.12 10.10 12.98
C TYR A 387 -0.75 9.97 11.72
N ASN A 388 -1.94 9.40 11.86
CA ASN A 388 -2.84 9.04 10.77
C ASN A 388 -2.17 8.10 9.73
N ASP A 389 -1.23 7.27 10.16
CA ASP A 389 -0.52 6.29 9.33
C ASP A 389 -0.93 4.86 9.70
N HIS A 390 -1.55 4.21 8.73
CA HIS A 390 -2.05 2.84 8.86
C HIS A 390 -0.97 1.82 9.24
N ARG A 391 0.28 2.01 8.76
CA ARG A 391 1.39 1.08 9.06
C ARG A 391 1.84 1.20 10.50
N LEU A 392 1.90 2.42 11.07
CA LEU A 392 2.18 2.60 12.49
C LEU A 392 1.10 1.92 13.34
N ALA A 393 -0.19 2.15 13.02
CA ALA A 393 -1.28 1.49 13.72
C ALA A 393 -1.13 -0.04 13.75
N MET A 394 -0.87 -0.65 12.58
CA MET A 394 -0.77 -2.10 12.45
C MET A 394 0.50 -2.67 13.08
N CYS A 395 1.66 -2.05 12.91
CA CYS A 395 2.92 -2.50 13.52
C CYS A 395 2.84 -2.51 15.05
N PHE A 396 2.35 -1.43 15.66
CA PHE A 396 2.24 -1.37 17.12
C PHE A 396 1.07 -2.21 17.67
N ALA A 397 0.02 -2.46 16.89
CA ALA A 397 -1.01 -3.43 17.27
C ALA A 397 -0.42 -4.84 17.42
N ILE A 398 0.51 -5.24 16.54
CA ILE A 398 1.23 -6.52 16.68
C ILE A 398 2.06 -6.55 17.96
N LEU A 399 2.71 -5.45 18.33
CA LEU A 399 3.44 -5.34 19.60
C LEU A 399 2.51 -5.61 20.79
N GLY A 400 1.26 -5.15 20.73
CA GLY A 400 0.22 -5.36 21.74
C GLY A 400 -0.15 -6.82 21.97
N LEU A 401 0.09 -7.72 21.00
CA LEU A 401 -0.12 -9.16 21.17
C LEU A 401 0.86 -9.81 22.16
N LYS A 402 1.95 -9.11 22.50
CA LYS A 402 2.99 -9.55 23.45
C LYS A 402 3.09 -8.67 24.68
N ILE A 403 2.98 -7.36 24.53
CA ILE A 403 3.23 -6.36 25.57
C ILE A 403 1.89 -5.83 26.10
N PRO A 404 1.59 -5.98 27.39
CA PRO A 404 0.35 -5.47 27.97
C PRO A 404 0.32 -3.94 28.00
N GLY A 405 -0.87 -3.35 27.78
CA GLY A 405 -1.09 -1.91 27.89
C GLY A 405 -0.71 -1.11 26.64
N ILE A 406 -0.50 -1.77 25.50
CA ILE A 406 -0.37 -1.08 24.20
C ILE A 406 -1.75 -0.59 23.77
N LYS A 407 -1.89 0.73 23.64
CA LYS A 407 -3.10 1.40 23.19
C LYS A 407 -2.83 2.09 21.87
N ILE A 408 -3.73 1.97 20.91
CA ILE A 408 -3.61 2.55 19.56
C ILE A 408 -4.59 3.70 19.42
N ARG A 409 -4.11 4.91 19.18
CA ARG A 409 -4.90 6.10 18.88
C ARG A 409 -5.23 6.13 17.39
N ASN A 410 -6.46 6.57 17.05
CA ASN A 410 -6.94 6.62 15.66
C ASN A 410 -6.70 5.31 14.87
N PRO A 411 -7.16 4.15 15.39
CA PRO A 411 -6.95 2.86 14.72
C PRO A 411 -7.66 2.79 13.36
N ALA A 412 -8.69 3.62 13.13
CA ALA A 412 -9.44 3.66 11.87
C ALA A 412 -8.60 4.06 10.65
N CYS A 413 -7.41 4.63 10.85
CA CYS A 413 -6.48 4.93 9.74
C CYS A 413 -6.06 3.69 8.94
N VAL A 414 -6.25 2.46 9.46
CA VAL A 414 -5.97 1.21 8.73
C VAL A 414 -6.87 1.02 7.50
N LYS A 415 -8.00 1.73 7.40
CA LYS A 415 -8.90 1.71 6.23
C LYS A 415 -8.20 2.02 4.91
N LYS A 416 -7.07 2.69 4.97
CA LYS A 416 -6.26 3.05 3.80
C LYS A 416 -5.73 1.83 3.03
N THR A 417 -5.45 0.72 3.72
CA THR A 417 -4.87 -0.49 3.09
C THR A 417 -5.42 -1.81 3.62
N PHE A 418 -5.97 -1.83 4.84
CA PHE A 418 -6.42 -3.07 5.47
C PHE A 418 -7.63 -2.82 6.39
N PRO A 419 -8.81 -2.47 5.85
CA PRO A 419 -9.97 -2.08 6.66
C PRO A 419 -10.39 -3.09 7.73
N ASN A 420 -10.23 -4.41 7.49
CA ASN A 420 -10.60 -5.47 8.43
C ASN A 420 -9.40 -6.01 9.26
N PHE A 421 -8.31 -5.24 9.38
CA PHE A 421 -7.10 -5.67 10.11
C PHE A 421 -7.41 -6.11 11.54
N PHE A 422 -8.14 -5.29 12.32
CA PHE A 422 -8.46 -5.60 13.71
C PHE A 422 -9.44 -6.77 13.83
N GLN A 423 -10.30 -7.00 12.84
CA GLN A 423 -11.13 -8.20 12.76
C GLN A 423 -10.27 -9.46 12.62
N LYS A 424 -9.18 -9.41 11.80
CA LYS A 424 -8.23 -10.53 11.66
C LYS A 424 -7.45 -10.80 12.94
N LEU A 425 -7.06 -9.76 13.69
CA LEU A 425 -6.43 -9.95 15.00
C LEU A 425 -7.39 -10.61 16.01
N ALA A 426 -8.65 -10.19 16.06
CA ALA A 426 -9.62 -10.67 17.03
C ALA A 426 -10.34 -11.95 16.60
N GLY A 427 -10.36 -12.27 15.31
CA GLY A 427 -10.99 -13.47 14.78
C GLY A 427 -10.43 -14.76 15.40
N SER A 428 -11.27 -15.76 15.53
CA SER A 428 -10.85 -17.05 16.11
C SER A 428 -9.85 -17.78 15.21
N PRO A 429 -8.84 -18.47 15.78
CA PRO A 429 -8.01 -19.39 15.01
C PRO A 429 -8.85 -20.49 14.32
N PRO A 430 -8.45 -20.99 13.14
CA PRO A 430 -7.18 -20.69 12.46
C PRO A 430 -7.20 -19.46 11.54
N GLN A 431 -8.34 -18.78 11.32
CA GLN A 431 -8.46 -17.66 10.36
C GLN A 431 -8.12 -16.29 10.99
N GLY A 432 -7.90 -16.24 12.28
CA GLY A 432 -7.49 -15.06 13.05
C GLY A 432 -6.62 -15.45 14.23
N LEU A 433 -6.25 -14.47 15.06
CA LEU A 433 -5.31 -14.68 16.16
C LEU A 433 -6.00 -14.85 17.53
N GLY A 434 -7.30 -14.58 17.64
CA GLY A 434 -8.06 -14.67 18.89
C GLY A 434 -7.75 -13.54 19.89
N ALA A 435 -7.16 -12.43 19.45
CA ALA A 435 -6.81 -11.33 20.35
C ALA A 435 -8.05 -10.62 20.89
N GLU A 436 -8.01 -10.22 22.14
CA GLU A 436 -9.01 -9.31 22.70
C GLU A 436 -8.65 -7.85 22.44
N ILE A 437 -9.64 -7.08 21.98
CA ILE A 437 -9.48 -5.65 21.70
C ILE A 437 -10.55 -4.89 22.46
N TRP A 438 -10.13 -3.89 23.22
CA TRP A 438 -10.99 -3.10 24.07
C TRP A 438 -11.00 -1.63 23.67
N GLU A 439 -12.18 -1.03 23.66
CA GLU A 439 -12.35 0.42 23.63
C GLU A 439 -11.86 1.04 24.94
N ILE A 440 -11.15 2.16 24.85
CA ILE A 440 -10.68 2.91 26.01
C ILE A 440 -11.44 4.23 26.14
N GLN A 441 -12.10 4.44 27.27
CA GLN A 441 -12.76 5.69 27.62
C GLN A 441 -12.33 6.12 29.03
N GLY A 442 -11.96 7.40 29.21
CA GLY A 442 -11.50 7.89 30.49
C GLY A 442 -10.28 7.14 31.07
N GLY A 443 -9.43 6.60 30.21
CA GLY A 443 -8.24 5.85 30.58
C GLY A 443 -8.47 4.39 31.01
N ARG A 444 -9.71 3.89 30.94
CA ARG A 444 -10.10 2.53 31.35
C ARG A 444 -10.74 1.77 30.20
N ARG A 445 -10.66 0.44 30.23
CA ARG A 445 -11.40 -0.44 29.31
C ARG A 445 -12.90 -0.26 29.55
N SER A 446 -13.65 0.12 28.51
CA SER A 446 -15.09 0.35 28.56
C SER A 446 -15.88 -0.79 27.94
N ARG A 447 -15.52 -1.19 26.72
CA ARG A 447 -16.25 -2.20 25.94
C ARG A 447 -15.27 -3.08 25.16
N LYS A 448 -15.50 -4.40 25.19
CA LYS A 448 -14.81 -5.33 24.29
C LYS A 448 -15.37 -5.18 22.88
N LEU A 449 -14.50 -4.97 21.92
CA LEU A 449 -14.85 -4.81 20.51
C LEU A 449 -14.89 -6.16 19.81
N SER A 450 -15.83 -6.34 18.88
CA SER A 450 -15.97 -7.57 18.08
C SER A 450 -16.70 -7.30 16.77
N GLY A 451 -16.58 -8.21 15.80
CA GLY A 451 -17.32 -8.18 14.54
C GLY A 451 -17.14 -6.87 13.77
N GLU A 452 -18.27 -6.24 13.39
CA GLU A 452 -18.27 -4.98 12.63
C GLU A 452 -17.69 -3.79 13.40
N GLY A 453 -17.73 -3.81 14.75
CA GLY A 453 -17.10 -2.78 15.58
C GLY A 453 -15.58 -2.73 15.51
N LEU A 454 -14.96 -3.69 14.83
CA LEU A 454 -13.50 -3.75 14.54
C LEU A 454 -13.17 -3.43 13.07
N PHE A 455 -14.16 -3.10 12.27
CA PHE A 455 -13.97 -2.71 10.88
C PHE A 455 -13.71 -1.20 10.78
N ALA A 456 -12.69 -0.81 10.02
CA ALA A 456 -12.38 0.60 9.78
C ALA A 456 -13.11 1.08 8.50
N ASN A 457 -14.12 1.91 8.71
CA ASN A 457 -14.93 2.50 7.63
C ASN A 457 -14.35 3.84 7.13
#